data_edd638d3cc9490442262ea9590c19e31
#
_entry.id   edd638d3cc9490442262ea9590c19e31
#
_cell.length_a   1.000
_cell.length_b   1.000
_cell.length_c   1.000
_cell.angle_alpha   90.00
_cell.angle_beta   90.00
_cell.angle_gamma   90.00
#
_symmetry.space_group_name_H-M   'P 1'
#
loop_
_entity.id
_entity.type
_entity.pdbx_description
1 polymer ?
#
loop_
_entity_poly.entity_id
_entity_poly.type
_entity_poly.pdbx_seq_one_letter_code
_entity_poly.pdbx_strand_id
1 'polypeptide(L)'
;MELKELTSAEQVVMKCIWDYGKDMPLQQLIENLKQDYGKDYKRTTIRTFVLHLEEKGYVTTYQIGKYSYINYLIEEQDYKEQELEKTKNFWYKESGFDLVKTLYKGKLN
;
A
#
# COMPACT_ATOMS: atom_id res chain seq x y z
N MET A 1 3.16 16.28 4.64
CA MET A 1 4.36 15.43 4.50
C MET A 1 4.26 14.61 3.22
N GLU A 2 5.29 14.66 2.41
CA GLU A 2 5.29 13.92 1.16
C GLU A 2 5.72 12.47 1.41
N LEU A 3 4.90 11.52 0.98
CA LEU A 3 5.19 10.10 1.11
C LEU A 3 6.08 9.64 -0.04
N LYS A 4 6.96 8.67 0.24
CA LYS A 4 7.77 8.05 -0.80
C LYS A 4 6.90 7.25 -1.75
N GLU A 5 7.29 7.22 -3.03
CA GLU A 5 6.55 6.45 -4.02
C GLU A 5 6.71 4.94 -3.79
N LEU A 6 5.63 4.22 -4.03
CA LEU A 6 5.63 2.77 -3.96
C LEU A 6 5.68 2.18 -5.36
N THR A 7 6.42 1.11 -5.53
CA THR A 7 6.34 0.31 -6.76
C THR A 7 4.99 -0.40 -6.81
N SER A 8 4.62 -0.92 -7.97
CA SER A 8 3.36 -1.67 -8.12
C SER A 8 3.28 -2.85 -7.15
N ALA A 9 4.37 -3.58 -6.98
CA ALA A 9 4.41 -4.72 -6.04
C ALA A 9 4.27 -4.23 -4.59
N GLU A 10 4.94 -3.14 -4.24
CA GLU A 10 4.84 -2.57 -2.90
C GLU A 10 3.43 -2.08 -2.59
N GLN A 11 2.71 -1.55 -3.58
CA GLN A 11 1.33 -1.13 -3.40
C GLN A 11 0.45 -2.31 -3.02
N VAL A 12 0.62 -3.44 -3.69
CA VAL A 12 -0.14 -4.66 -3.39
C VAL A 12 0.17 -5.14 -1.96
N VAL A 13 1.45 -5.15 -1.58
CA VAL A 13 1.86 -5.56 -0.23
C VAL A 13 1.24 -4.62 0.81
N MET A 14 1.33 -3.30 0.59
CA MET A 14 0.73 -2.34 1.52
C MET A 14 -0.80 -2.48 1.61
N LYS A 15 -1.46 -2.70 0.47
CA LYS A 15 -2.92 -2.91 0.49
C LYS A 15 -3.28 -4.09 1.38
N CYS A 16 -2.53 -5.16 1.26
CA CYS A 16 -2.72 -6.37 2.07
C CYS A 16 -2.53 -6.06 3.57
N ILE A 17 -1.49 -5.27 3.90
CA ILE A 17 -1.21 -4.88 5.28
C ILE A 17 -2.33 -3.99 5.83
N TRP A 18 -2.76 -2.98 5.07
CA TRP A 18 -3.85 -2.09 5.49
C TRP A 18 -5.16 -2.87 5.71
N ASP A 19 -5.47 -3.79 4.81
CA ASP A 19 -6.70 -4.58 4.92
C ASP A 19 -6.73 -5.45 6.17
N TYR A 20 -5.57 -5.95 6.58
CA TYR A 20 -5.47 -6.75 7.79
C TYR A 20 -5.60 -5.89 9.06
N GLY A 21 -4.90 -4.77 9.11
CA GLY A 21 -4.87 -3.88 10.27
C GLY A 21 -3.56 -3.94 11.03
N LYS A 22 -3.62 -3.86 12.34
CA LYS A 22 -2.43 -3.80 13.18
C LYS A 22 -1.89 -5.19 13.54
N ASP A 23 -0.59 -5.23 13.84
CA ASP A 23 0.12 -6.41 14.33
C ASP A 23 -0.02 -7.61 13.40
N MET A 24 0.18 -7.38 12.10
CA MET A 24 0.06 -8.43 11.10
C MET A 24 1.26 -9.38 11.15
N PRO A 25 1.04 -10.69 11.41
CA PRO A 25 2.13 -11.64 11.33
C PRO A 25 2.66 -11.76 9.90
N LEU A 26 3.97 -11.90 9.76
CA LEU A 26 4.58 -12.08 8.43
C LEU A 26 3.97 -13.26 7.69
N GLN A 27 3.74 -14.37 8.39
CA GLN A 27 3.12 -15.57 7.79
C GLN A 27 1.73 -15.26 7.23
N GLN A 28 0.95 -14.44 7.93
CA GLN A 28 -0.37 -14.03 7.46
C GLN A 28 -0.28 -13.18 6.20
N LEU A 29 0.72 -12.30 6.13
CA LEU A 29 0.95 -11.50 4.92
C LEU A 29 1.25 -12.40 3.72
N ILE A 30 2.10 -13.42 3.92
CA ILE A 30 2.45 -14.37 2.86
C ILE A 30 1.19 -15.07 2.35
N GLU A 31 0.35 -15.56 3.28
CA GLU A 31 -0.87 -16.28 2.92
C GLU A 31 -1.89 -15.38 2.23
N ASN A 32 -2.11 -14.17 2.76
CA ASN A 32 -3.08 -13.24 2.19
C ASN A 32 -2.67 -12.75 0.80
N LEU A 33 -1.38 -12.52 0.57
CA LEU A 33 -0.89 -12.14 -0.75
C LEU A 33 -1.20 -13.22 -1.78
N LYS A 34 -1.04 -14.48 -1.40
CA LYS A 34 -1.34 -15.60 -2.28
C LYS A 34 -2.85 -15.75 -2.51
N GLN A 35 -3.65 -15.74 -1.44
CA GLN A 35 -5.08 -16.00 -1.52
C GLN A 35 -5.86 -14.84 -2.12
N ASP A 36 -5.56 -13.61 -1.71
CA ASP A 36 -6.35 -12.44 -2.07
C ASP A 36 -5.88 -11.76 -3.35
N TYR A 37 -4.59 -11.88 -3.65
CA TYR A 37 -3.99 -11.16 -4.79
C TYR A 37 -3.29 -12.07 -5.78
N GLY A 38 -3.30 -13.38 -5.56
CA GLY A 38 -2.66 -14.35 -6.45
C GLY A 38 -1.15 -14.21 -6.54
N LYS A 39 -0.51 -13.64 -5.51
CA LYS A 39 0.93 -13.40 -5.48
C LYS A 39 1.65 -14.46 -4.65
N ASP A 40 2.16 -15.47 -5.32
CA ASP A 40 2.88 -16.58 -4.68
C ASP A 40 4.37 -16.26 -4.59
N TYR A 41 4.70 -15.19 -3.85
CA TYR A 41 6.08 -14.78 -3.64
C TYR A 41 6.76 -15.67 -2.59
N LYS A 42 8.07 -15.87 -2.76
CA LYS A 42 8.87 -16.52 -1.73
C LYS A 42 8.93 -15.65 -0.47
N ARG A 43 9.10 -16.31 0.67
CA ARG A 43 9.21 -15.62 1.95
C ARG A 43 10.33 -14.56 1.94
N THR A 44 11.49 -14.87 1.34
CA THR A 44 12.59 -13.93 1.24
C THR A 44 12.24 -12.71 0.41
N THR A 45 11.47 -12.89 -0.66
CA THR A 45 11.00 -11.80 -1.51
C THR A 45 10.08 -10.87 -0.73
N ILE A 46 9.14 -11.44 0.02
CA ILE A 46 8.20 -10.66 0.84
C ILE A 46 8.94 -9.90 1.93
N ARG A 47 9.93 -10.54 2.57
CA ARG A 47 10.75 -9.84 3.57
C ARG A 47 11.49 -8.65 2.97
N THR A 48 11.95 -8.76 1.73
CA THR A 48 12.61 -7.65 1.04
C THR A 48 11.62 -6.51 0.78
N PHE A 49 10.39 -6.81 0.35
CA PHE A 49 9.37 -5.79 0.18
C PHE A 49 9.06 -5.07 1.49
N VAL A 50 8.94 -5.83 2.57
CA VAL A 50 8.68 -5.25 3.91
C VAL A 50 9.84 -4.36 4.34
N LEU A 51 11.07 -4.79 4.10
CA LEU A 51 12.26 -3.99 4.41
C LEU A 51 12.23 -2.65 3.65
N HIS A 52 11.93 -2.69 2.36
CA HIS A 52 11.84 -1.47 1.55
C HIS A 52 10.71 -0.56 2.05
N LEU A 53 9.58 -1.12 2.46
CA LEU A 53 8.48 -0.35 3.01
C LEU A 53 8.86 0.28 4.34
N GLU A 54 9.63 -0.42 5.15
CA GLU A 54 10.13 0.12 6.40
C GLU A 54 11.11 1.28 6.16
N GLU A 55 12.01 1.12 5.19
CA GLU A 55 12.93 2.19 4.80
C GLU A 55 12.21 3.41 4.27
N LYS A 56 11.09 3.22 3.58
CA LYS A 56 10.27 4.31 3.06
C LYS A 56 9.36 4.93 4.12
N GLY A 57 9.34 4.40 5.33
CA GLY A 57 8.55 4.94 6.44
C GLY A 57 7.09 4.51 6.47
N TYR A 58 6.72 3.50 5.70
CA TYR A 58 5.33 3.04 5.64
C TYR A 58 4.97 2.06 6.75
N VAL A 59 5.93 1.26 7.17
CA VAL A 59 5.69 0.24 8.20
C VAL A 59 6.82 0.22 9.21
N THR A 60 6.54 -0.39 10.36
CA THR A 60 7.57 -0.79 11.33
C THR A 60 7.39 -2.27 11.60
N THR A 61 8.46 -2.94 11.97
CA THR A 61 8.44 -4.37 12.24
C THR A 61 9.01 -4.64 13.62
N TYR A 62 8.56 -5.73 14.23
CA TYR A 62 9.09 -6.18 15.51
C TYR A 62 8.98 -7.70 15.58
N GLN A 63 9.73 -8.30 16.51
CA GLN A 63 9.73 -9.75 16.69
C GLN A 63 9.33 -10.12 18.11
N ILE A 64 8.54 -11.17 18.22
CA ILE A 64 8.24 -11.82 19.50
C ILE A 64 8.63 -13.28 19.31
N GLY A 65 9.73 -13.69 19.99
CA GLY A 65 10.28 -15.03 19.78
C GLY A 65 10.75 -15.19 18.34
N LYS A 66 10.22 -16.19 17.66
CA LYS A 66 10.56 -16.47 16.26
C LYS A 66 9.58 -15.86 15.26
N TYR A 67 8.59 -15.11 15.73
CA TYR A 67 7.57 -14.53 14.87
C TYR A 67 7.83 -13.05 14.60
N SER A 68 7.67 -12.64 13.35
CA SER A 68 7.78 -11.25 12.93
C SER A 68 6.39 -10.66 12.73
N TYR A 69 6.22 -9.41 13.15
CA TYR A 69 4.96 -8.69 13.05
C TYR A 69 5.18 -7.36 12.36
N ILE A 70 4.17 -6.88 11.66
CA ILE A 70 4.24 -5.67 10.85
C ILE A 70 3.11 -4.74 11.28
N ASN A 71 3.45 -3.46 11.50
CA ASN A 71 2.46 -2.42 11.72
C ASN A 71 2.64 -1.33 10.67
N TYR A 72 1.53 -0.83 10.12
CA TYR A 72 1.62 0.33 9.23
C TYR A 72 1.74 1.61 10.08
N LEU A 73 2.52 2.55 9.56
CA LEU A 73 2.74 3.86 10.19
C LEU A 73 1.96 4.96 9.47
N ILE A 74 1.57 4.71 8.22
CA ILE A 74 0.87 5.65 7.37
C ILE A 74 -0.52 5.08 7.13
N GLU A 75 -1.55 5.91 7.34
CA GLU A 75 -2.93 5.49 7.09
C GLU A 75 -3.19 5.33 5.60
N GLU A 76 -3.99 4.34 5.23
CA GLU A 76 -4.35 4.10 3.84
C GLU A 76 -4.98 5.33 3.20
N GLN A 77 -5.82 6.04 3.95
CA GLN A 77 -6.50 7.23 3.45
C GLN A 77 -5.51 8.32 3.05
N ASP A 78 -4.47 8.52 3.85
CA ASP A 78 -3.45 9.54 3.56
C ASP A 78 -2.70 9.20 2.27
N TYR A 79 -2.39 7.93 2.05
CA TYR A 79 -1.75 7.49 0.82
C TYR A 79 -2.65 7.70 -0.39
N LYS A 80 -3.93 7.32 -0.27
CA LYS A 80 -4.90 7.49 -1.36
C LYS A 80 -5.07 8.95 -1.73
N GLU A 81 -5.14 9.83 -0.74
CA GLU A 81 -5.28 11.26 -0.99
C GLU A 81 -4.07 11.83 -1.73
N GLN A 82 -2.87 11.41 -1.35
CA GLN A 82 -1.67 11.87 -2.02
C GLN A 82 -1.59 11.35 -3.46
N GLU A 83 -1.94 10.09 -3.70
CA GLU A 83 -1.97 9.53 -5.05
C GLU A 83 -3.00 10.23 -5.92
N LEU A 84 -4.16 10.55 -5.37
CA LEU A 84 -5.19 11.29 -6.07
C LEU A 84 -4.70 12.70 -6.45
N GLU A 85 -4.02 13.37 -5.53
CA GLU A 85 -3.45 14.69 -5.76
C GLU A 85 -2.39 14.66 -6.88
N LYS A 86 -1.54 13.66 -6.90
CA LYS A 86 -0.55 13.48 -7.96
C LYS A 86 -1.23 13.28 -9.32
N THR A 87 -2.28 12.45 -9.36
CA THR A 87 -3.05 12.22 -10.57
C THR A 87 -3.70 13.49 -11.06
N LYS A 88 -4.29 14.24 -10.15
CA LYS A 88 -4.93 15.52 -10.47
C LYS A 88 -3.90 16.50 -11.06
N ASN A 89 -2.75 16.61 -10.43
CA ASN A 89 -1.71 17.55 -10.88
C ASN A 89 -1.12 17.14 -12.22
N PHE A 90 -0.97 15.86 -12.47
CA PHE A 90 -0.40 15.35 -13.72
C PHE A 90 -1.36 15.51 -14.91
N TRP A 91 -2.61 15.04 -14.73
CA TRP A 91 -3.55 14.95 -15.85
C TRP A 91 -4.45 16.17 -16.00
N TYR A 92 -4.80 16.84 -14.90
CA TYR A 92 -5.82 17.89 -14.90
C TYR A 92 -5.27 19.22 -14.43
N LYS A 93 -4.01 19.29 -14.14
CA LYS A 93 -3.30 20.46 -13.63
C LYS A 93 -4.12 21.15 -12.54
N GLU A 94 -4.37 21.85 -12.03
CA GLU A 94 -5.07 22.42 -10.89
C GLU A 94 -6.59 22.24 -10.89
N SER A 95 -7.11 21.43 -11.83
CA SER A 95 -8.55 21.27 -11.94
C SER A 95 -9.07 19.99 -11.27
N GLY A 96 -9.37 20.07 -9.99
CA GLY A 96 -10.03 18.99 -9.28
C GLY A 96 -11.42 18.68 -9.82
N PHE A 97 -12.09 19.71 -10.34
CA PHE A 97 -13.42 19.55 -10.95
C PHE A 97 -13.36 18.62 -12.16
N ASP A 98 -12.37 18.80 -13.02
CA ASP A 98 -12.23 17.97 -14.21
C ASP A 98 -11.95 16.50 -13.84
N LEU A 99 -11.15 16.27 -12.79
CA LEU A 99 -10.92 14.91 -12.31
C LEU A 99 -12.20 14.28 -11.80
N VAL A 100 -12.95 14.97 -10.97
CA VAL A 100 -14.21 14.47 -10.44
C VAL A 100 -15.19 14.17 -11.56
N LYS A 101 -15.31 15.07 -12.53
CA LYS A 101 -16.18 14.88 -13.68
C LYS A 101 -15.81 13.64 -14.48
N THR A 102 -14.50 13.43 -14.70
CA THR A 102 -14.02 12.27 -15.44
C THR A 102 -14.31 10.96 -14.71
N LEU A 103 -14.09 10.92 -13.41
CA LEU A 103 -14.37 9.74 -12.60
C LEU A 103 -15.86 9.43 -12.57
N TYR A 104 -16.69 10.46 -12.41
CA TYR A 104 -18.15 10.30 -12.40
C TYR A 104 -18.66 9.77 -13.72
N LYS A 105 -18.19 10.34 -14.83
CA LYS A 105 -18.55 9.90 -16.16
C LYS A 105 -18.18 8.45 -16.41
N GLY A 106 -17.02 8.02 -15.92
CA GLY A 106 -16.57 6.64 -16.01
C GLY A 106 -17.50 5.67 -15.31
N LYS A 107 -18.10 6.10 -14.20
CA LYS A 107 -19.06 5.27 -13.46
C LYS A 107 -20.40 5.13 -14.13
N LEU A 108 -20.80 6.10 -14.93
CA LEU A 108 -22.09 6.08 -15.62
C LEU A 108 -22.06 5.22 -16.88
N ASN A 109 -20.91 4.89 -17.35
CA ASN A 109 -20.73 4.02 -18.50
C ASN A 109 -20.47 2.60 -18.06
#